data_09b77cba0be3c880b91a36d767d83eba
#
_entry.id   09b77cba0be3c880b91a36d767d83eba
#
_cell.length_a   1.000
_cell.length_b   1.000
_cell.length_c   1.000
_cell.angle_alpha   90.00
_cell.angle_beta   90.00
_cell.angle_gamma   90.00
#
_symmetry.space_group_name_H-M   'P 1'
#
loop_
_entity.id
_entity.type
_entity.pdbx_description
1 polymer ?
#
loop_
_entity_poly.entity_id
_entity_poly.type
_entity_poly.pdbx_seq_one_letter_code
_entity_poly.pdbx_strand_id
1 'polypeptide(L)'
;MSNSIKETRFNLPNQTKFYKGKVRDVYTIGSDQLVMVVSDRISAFDVVLPEGIPYKGQVLSQIASKFLDATSDIVPNWMQSTPDPSVTVGKRCEPFKIEMVIRGYLTGHAWREYKSGKRLLCGVSMPEDMVENQRFPSPIITPTTKEDVGHDEDISREDILKYNIISEEDYIKLEEYTYALFERGTQMAKEKGLILVDTKYEFGKDKNGEITLIDEIHTPDSSRYFYLDGYEDRVANNLPQKQLSKEFVRQWLIENGFQGKDGQSIPDMSEEYCNEVSERYIELFELITGDKFVKEDVSDVINRVENNIMDYLK
;
A
#
# COMPACT_ATOMS: atom_id res chain seq x y z
N MET A 1 -8.83 -11.58 -25.08
CA MET A 1 -9.40 -10.61 -24.11
C MET A 1 -8.42 -10.52 -22.95
N SER A 2 -8.21 -9.34 -22.39
CA SER A 2 -7.25 -9.17 -21.28
C SER A 2 -7.76 -9.89 -20.03
N ASN A 3 -6.99 -10.81 -19.50
CA ASN A 3 -7.30 -11.53 -18.24
C ASN A 3 -6.97 -10.67 -17.00
N SER A 4 -6.91 -9.34 -17.14
CA SER A 4 -6.55 -8.40 -16.08
C SER A 4 -7.43 -7.14 -16.12
N ILE A 5 -7.74 -6.59 -14.95
CA ILE A 5 -8.48 -5.34 -14.79
C ILE A 5 -7.52 -4.17 -14.98
N LYS A 6 -7.40 -3.65 -16.22
CA LYS A 6 -6.60 -2.44 -16.49
C LYS A 6 -7.38 -1.14 -16.25
N GLU A 7 -8.69 -1.17 -16.42
CA GLU A 7 -9.59 -0.02 -16.22
C GLU A 7 -11.03 -0.50 -16.05
N THR A 8 -11.79 0.19 -15.22
CA THR A 8 -13.24 0.01 -15.12
C THR A 8 -13.96 1.31 -15.48
N ARG A 9 -15.14 1.20 -16.09
CA ARG A 9 -16.03 2.33 -16.41
C ARG A 9 -17.46 1.91 -16.26
N PHE A 10 -17.85 1.67 -14.99
CA PHE A 10 -19.21 1.24 -14.67
C PHE A 10 -20.15 2.45 -14.58
N ASN A 11 -21.44 2.17 -14.81
CA ASN A 11 -22.51 3.11 -14.55
C ASN A 11 -23.35 2.58 -13.38
N LEU A 12 -22.91 2.87 -12.16
CA LEU A 12 -23.49 2.30 -10.95
C LEU A 12 -24.72 3.10 -10.47
N PRO A 13 -25.68 2.45 -9.81
CA PRO A 13 -26.82 3.14 -9.20
C PRO A 13 -26.37 4.22 -8.23
N ASN A 14 -26.98 5.41 -8.32
CA ASN A 14 -26.65 6.58 -7.47
C ASN A 14 -25.18 7.03 -7.53
N GLN A 15 -24.43 6.67 -8.55
CA GLN A 15 -23.07 7.13 -8.74
C GLN A 15 -23.04 8.67 -8.93
N THR A 16 -22.24 9.36 -8.13
CA THR A 16 -22.10 10.81 -8.19
C THR A 16 -20.73 11.27 -8.69
N LYS A 17 -19.67 10.43 -8.51
CA LYS A 17 -18.31 10.73 -8.95
C LYS A 17 -17.58 9.45 -9.34
N PHE A 18 -16.61 9.59 -10.24
CA PHE A 18 -15.61 8.58 -10.58
C PHE A 18 -14.22 9.19 -10.49
N TYR A 19 -13.30 8.45 -9.90
CA TYR A 19 -11.88 8.81 -9.83
C TYR A 19 -11.03 7.61 -10.22
N LYS A 20 -10.12 7.80 -11.19
CA LYS A 20 -9.15 6.79 -11.62
C LYS A 20 -7.81 7.10 -10.97
N GLY A 21 -7.45 6.30 -9.96
CA GLY A 21 -6.14 6.35 -9.33
C GLY A 21 -5.07 5.57 -10.12
N LYS A 22 -3.83 5.56 -9.62
CA LYS A 22 -2.72 4.80 -10.23
C LYS A 22 -3.02 3.30 -10.33
N VAL A 23 -3.65 2.71 -9.29
CA VAL A 23 -3.92 1.26 -9.19
C VAL A 23 -5.35 0.93 -8.74
N ARG A 24 -6.19 1.92 -8.51
CA ARG A 24 -7.59 1.76 -8.06
C ARG A 24 -8.52 2.64 -8.86
N ASP A 25 -9.72 2.13 -9.12
CA ASP A 25 -10.84 2.89 -9.68
C ASP A 25 -11.87 3.08 -8.58
N VAL A 26 -12.24 4.32 -8.27
CA VAL A 26 -13.07 4.66 -7.11
C VAL A 26 -14.36 5.35 -7.58
N TYR A 27 -15.49 4.79 -7.18
CA TYR A 27 -16.82 5.30 -7.46
C TYR A 27 -17.44 5.83 -6.17
N THR A 28 -17.93 7.05 -6.19
CA THR A 28 -18.73 7.60 -5.09
C THR A 28 -20.19 7.32 -5.34
N ILE A 29 -20.84 6.69 -4.36
CA ILE A 29 -22.26 6.35 -4.40
C ILE A 29 -23.01 7.23 -3.39
N GLY A 30 -23.96 8.02 -3.88
CA GLY A 30 -24.63 9.03 -3.05
C GLY A 30 -23.63 10.03 -2.46
N SER A 31 -23.77 10.30 -1.16
CA SER A 31 -22.91 11.24 -0.40
C SER A 31 -21.83 10.55 0.42
N ASP A 32 -22.05 9.30 0.86
CA ASP A 32 -21.36 8.70 2.03
C ASP A 32 -20.72 7.36 1.77
N GLN A 33 -20.86 6.80 0.56
CA GLN A 33 -20.30 5.48 0.25
C GLN A 33 -19.31 5.53 -0.90
N LEU A 34 -18.28 4.70 -0.83
CA LEU A 34 -17.33 4.44 -1.89
C LEU A 34 -17.39 2.97 -2.32
N VAL A 35 -17.29 2.75 -3.62
CA VAL A 35 -16.95 1.46 -4.21
C VAL A 35 -15.56 1.60 -4.80
N MET A 36 -14.61 0.83 -4.30
CA MET A 36 -13.22 0.82 -4.74
C MET A 36 -12.93 -0.49 -5.46
N VAL A 37 -12.60 -0.41 -6.73
CA VAL A 37 -12.13 -1.55 -7.53
C VAL A 37 -10.61 -1.51 -7.56
N VAL A 38 -9.97 -2.52 -6.97
CA VAL A 38 -8.51 -2.69 -7.02
C VAL A 38 -8.17 -3.32 -8.35
N SER A 39 -7.47 -2.57 -9.19
CA SER A 39 -7.10 -3.02 -10.53
C SER A 39 -5.82 -3.83 -10.53
N ASP A 40 -5.58 -4.51 -11.66
CA ASP A 40 -4.34 -5.24 -11.90
C ASP A 40 -3.20 -4.35 -12.41
N ARG A 41 -3.43 -3.02 -12.48
CA ARG A 41 -2.38 -2.05 -12.80
C ARG A 41 -1.27 -2.11 -11.75
N ILE A 42 -0.04 -1.97 -12.21
CA ILE A 42 1.12 -1.81 -11.34
C ILE A 42 1.79 -0.47 -11.61
N SER A 43 2.18 0.23 -10.55
CA SER A 43 2.89 1.51 -10.64
C SER A 43 4.25 1.39 -9.97
N ALA A 44 5.29 1.86 -10.64
CA ALA A 44 6.63 1.98 -10.08
C ALA A 44 7.25 3.30 -10.54
N PHE A 45 8.04 3.96 -9.68
CA PHE A 45 8.62 5.30 -9.95
C PHE A 45 7.55 6.33 -10.35
N ASP A 46 6.37 6.28 -9.72
CA ASP A 46 5.18 7.10 -10.01
C ASP A 46 4.57 6.94 -11.40
N VAL A 47 5.06 5.99 -12.18
CA VAL A 47 4.55 5.67 -13.52
C VAL A 47 3.70 4.40 -13.46
N VAL A 48 2.50 4.43 -14.03
CA VAL A 48 1.68 3.23 -14.25
C VAL A 48 2.26 2.48 -15.44
N LEU A 49 2.63 1.21 -15.21
CA LEU A 49 3.20 0.35 -16.26
C LEU A 49 2.12 -0.09 -17.27
N PRO A 50 2.50 -0.38 -18.53
CA PRO A 50 1.52 -0.63 -19.60
C PRO A 50 0.74 -1.94 -19.42
N GLU A 51 1.37 -2.94 -18.79
CA GLU A 51 0.74 -4.24 -18.59
C GLU A 51 0.12 -4.39 -17.20
N GLY A 52 -1.02 -5.10 -17.13
CA GLY A 52 -1.65 -5.50 -15.89
C GLY A 52 -1.05 -6.81 -15.38
N ILE A 53 -0.87 -6.92 -14.09
CA ILE A 53 -0.40 -8.14 -13.43
C ILE A 53 -1.62 -8.99 -13.07
N PRO A 54 -1.80 -10.19 -13.65
CA PRO A 54 -2.95 -11.02 -13.39
C PRO A 54 -3.17 -11.26 -11.87
N TYR A 55 -4.41 -11.17 -11.42
CA TYR A 55 -4.83 -11.37 -10.01
C TYR A 55 -4.27 -10.37 -8.99
N LYS A 56 -3.47 -9.39 -9.39
CA LYS A 56 -2.89 -8.42 -8.42
C LYS A 56 -3.98 -7.68 -7.65
N GLY A 57 -5.05 -7.25 -8.33
CA GLY A 57 -6.19 -6.59 -7.70
C GLY A 57 -6.84 -7.46 -6.62
N GLN A 58 -7.06 -8.74 -6.91
CA GLN A 58 -7.60 -9.71 -5.95
C GLN A 58 -6.69 -9.89 -4.74
N VAL A 59 -5.38 -10.06 -4.96
CA VAL A 59 -4.38 -10.21 -3.89
C VAL A 59 -4.41 -9.02 -2.94
N LEU A 60 -4.30 -7.81 -3.50
CA LEU A 60 -4.24 -6.59 -2.68
C LEU A 60 -5.54 -6.35 -1.91
N SER A 61 -6.69 -6.49 -2.56
CA SER A 61 -8.00 -6.26 -1.93
C SER A 61 -8.25 -7.25 -0.79
N GLN A 62 -7.95 -8.52 -0.98
CA GLN A 62 -8.17 -9.56 0.04
C GLN A 62 -7.17 -9.46 1.21
N ILE A 63 -5.90 -9.09 0.97
CA ILE A 63 -4.94 -8.79 2.05
C ILE A 63 -5.43 -7.59 2.84
N ALA A 64 -5.79 -6.49 2.16
CA ALA A 64 -6.26 -5.28 2.82
C ALA A 64 -7.48 -5.57 3.70
N SER A 65 -8.50 -6.27 3.18
CA SER A 65 -9.71 -6.58 3.95
C SER A 65 -9.43 -7.43 5.18
N LYS A 66 -8.57 -8.44 5.06
CA LYS A 66 -8.16 -9.29 6.20
C LYS A 66 -7.49 -8.47 7.32
N PHE A 67 -6.60 -7.54 6.95
CA PHE A 67 -5.93 -6.70 7.96
C PHE A 67 -6.83 -5.59 8.50
N LEU A 68 -7.73 -5.02 7.70
CA LEU A 68 -8.74 -4.07 8.18
C LEU A 68 -9.63 -4.73 9.25
N ASP A 69 -10.05 -5.97 9.04
CA ASP A 69 -10.79 -6.74 10.04
C ASP A 69 -9.95 -7.03 11.29
N ALA A 70 -8.70 -7.50 11.12
CA ALA A 70 -7.80 -7.88 12.20
C ALA A 70 -7.30 -6.71 13.06
N THR A 71 -7.54 -5.47 12.64
CA THR A 71 -7.13 -4.24 13.33
C THR A 71 -8.31 -3.35 13.72
N SER A 72 -9.54 -3.82 13.52
CA SER A 72 -10.77 -3.06 13.79
C SER A 72 -10.98 -2.70 15.28
N ASP A 73 -10.30 -3.40 16.19
CA ASP A 73 -10.24 -3.11 17.61
C ASP A 73 -9.26 -1.97 17.97
N ILE A 74 -8.37 -1.58 17.06
CA ILE A 74 -7.40 -0.50 17.24
C ILE A 74 -7.97 0.83 16.76
N VAL A 75 -8.49 0.85 15.55
CA VAL A 75 -9.05 2.04 14.91
C VAL A 75 -10.23 1.64 14.02
N PRO A 76 -11.33 2.40 14.00
CA PRO A 76 -12.38 2.21 13.02
C PRO A 76 -11.81 2.27 11.60
N ASN A 77 -12.32 1.45 10.69
CA ASN A 77 -11.91 1.51 9.30
C ASN A 77 -13.09 1.77 8.35
N TRP A 78 -12.75 2.12 7.12
CA TRP A 78 -13.73 2.51 6.11
C TRP A 78 -14.50 1.34 5.50
N MET A 79 -13.99 0.11 5.57
CA MET A 79 -14.56 -1.07 4.91
C MET A 79 -15.90 -1.47 5.53
N GLN A 80 -16.88 -1.79 4.70
CA GLN A 80 -18.19 -2.31 5.08
C GLN A 80 -18.47 -3.68 4.45
N SER A 81 -17.98 -3.91 3.22
CA SER A 81 -18.22 -5.15 2.48
C SER A 81 -17.20 -5.36 1.37
N THR A 82 -17.04 -6.62 0.95
CA THR A 82 -16.20 -7.02 -0.18
C THR A 82 -17.04 -7.88 -1.14
N PRO A 83 -17.90 -7.27 -1.99
CA PRO A 83 -18.82 -8.00 -2.84
C PRO A 83 -18.12 -8.81 -3.95
N ASP A 84 -16.90 -8.46 -4.30
CA ASP A 84 -16.01 -9.20 -5.21
C ASP A 84 -14.60 -9.23 -4.64
N PRO A 85 -13.78 -10.26 -4.89
CA PRO A 85 -12.40 -10.33 -4.41
C PRO A 85 -11.51 -9.13 -4.80
N SER A 86 -11.88 -8.39 -5.84
CA SER A 86 -11.19 -7.17 -6.27
C SER A 86 -11.88 -5.87 -5.83
N VAL A 87 -12.94 -5.96 -5.02
CA VAL A 87 -13.79 -4.81 -4.68
C VAL A 87 -13.97 -4.67 -3.18
N THR A 88 -13.74 -3.47 -2.70
CA THR A 88 -14.13 -3.05 -1.34
C THR A 88 -15.17 -1.94 -1.43
N VAL A 89 -16.24 -2.09 -0.68
CA VAL A 89 -17.27 -1.05 -0.49
C VAL A 89 -17.20 -0.55 0.94
N GLY A 90 -17.29 0.75 1.13
CA GLY A 90 -17.17 1.30 2.46
C GLY A 90 -17.58 2.76 2.60
N LYS A 91 -17.33 3.30 3.78
CA LYS A 91 -17.65 4.68 4.13
C LYS A 91 -16.80 5.65 3.31
N ARG A 92 -17.40 6.71 2.82
CA ARG A 92 -16.63 7.86 2.34
C ARG A 92 -16.14 8.67 3.53
N CYS A 93 -14.83 8.83 3.62
CA CYS A 93 -14.19 9.68 4.61
C CYS A 93 -13.52 10.86 3.92
N GLU A 94 -13.33 11.97 4.64
CA GLU A 94 -12.52 13.09 4.20
C GLU A 94 -11.05 12.80 4.55
N PRO A 95 -10.17 12.56 3.56
CA PRO A 95 -8.80 12.16 3.83
C PRO A 95 -7.99 13.28 4.49
N PHE A 96 -7.13 12.94 5.44
CA PHE A 96 -6.03 13.82 5.82
C PHE A 96 -5.03 13.93 4.66
N LYS A 97 -4.43 15.12 4.50
CA LYS A 97 -3.50 15.41 3.41
C LYS A 97 -2.06 14.99 3.72
N ILE A 98 -1.92 13.90 4.47
CA ILE A 98 -0.64 13.24 4.76
C ILE A 98 -0.79 11.72 4.72
N GLU A 99 0.32 11.06 4.48
CA GLU A 99 0.49 9.62 4.68
C GLU A 99 1.37 9.38 5.90
N MET A 100 0.95 8.50 6.79
CA MET A 100 1.72 8.12 7.98
C MET A 100 2.62 6.94 7.65
N VAL A 101 3.87 7.24 7.26
CA VAL A 101 4.88 6.21 6.97
C VAL A 101 5.61 5.85 8.24
N ILE A 102 5.60 4.56 8.61
CA ILE A 102 6.33 4.03 9.77
C ILE A 102 7.39 3.03 9.32
N ARG A 103 8.57 3.13 9.92
CA ARG A 103 9.74 2.34 9.56
C ARG A 103 10.34 1.66 10.77
N GLY A 104 10.38 0.32 10.75
CA GLY A 104 11.08 -0.48 11.75
C GLY A 104 12.56 -0.73 11.40
N TYR A 105 12.95 -0.49 10.13
CA TYR A 105 14.26 -0.84 9.59
C TYR A 105 14.78 0.24 8.64
N LEU A 106 16.09 0.42 8.60
CA LEU A 106 16.77 1.38 7.75
C LEU A 106 16.93 0.83 6.33
N THR A 107 15.90 1.03 5.49
CA THR A 107 15.89 0.54 4.11
C THR A 107 15.18 1.49 3.15
N GLY A 108 15.25 1.22 1.86
CA GLY A 108 14.54 1.98 0.83
C GLY A 108 14.88 3.47 0.84
N HIS A 109 13.86 4.34 0.96
CA HIS A 109 14.04 5.78 0.99
C HIS A 109 14.90 6.23 2.17
N ALA A 110 14.61 5.75 3.38
CA ALA A 110 15.38 6.10 4.57
C ALA A 110 16.87 5.72 4.44
N TRP A 111 17.16 4.56 3.84
CA TRP A 111 18.57 4.17 3.57
C TRP A 111 19.25 5.09 2.56
N ARG A 112 18.57 5.47 1.47
CA ARG A 112 19.15 6.39 0.48
C ARG A 112 19.51 7.73 1.09
N GLU A 113 18.61 8.29 1.93
CA GLU A 113 18.86 9.52 2.65
C GLU A 113 20.02 9.37 3.65
N TYR A 114 20.03 8.27 4.41
CA TYR A 114 21.10 7.97 5.37
C TYR A 114 22.46 7.81 4.68
N LYS A 115 22.53 7.07 3.56
CA LYS A 115 23.72 6.86 2.75
C LYS A 115 24.26 8.16 2.13
N SER A 116 23.38 9.12 1.85
CA SER A 116 23.77 10.47 1.39
C SER A 116 24.39 11.34 2.48
N GLY A 117 24.44 10.86 3.73
CA GLY A 117 24.98 11.57 4.88
C GLY A 117 23.94 12.21 5.79
N LYS A 118 22.65 12.14 5.47
CA LYS A 118 21.60 12.66 6.36
C LYS A 118 21.42 11.79 7.59
N ARG A 119 21.20 12.43 8.74
CA ARG A 119 20.88 11.79 10.02
C ARG A 119 19.55 12.27 10.60
N LEU A 120 18.85 13.09 9.84
CA LEU A 120 17.52 13.60 10.17
C LEU A 120 16.60 13.30 8.99
N LEU A 121 15.48 12.63 9.25
CA LEU A 121 14.44 12.33 8.26
C LEU A 121 13.08 12.71 8.84
N CYS A 122 12.35 13.60 8.18
CA CYS A 122 11.06 14.14 8.64
C CYS A 122 11.09 14.64 10.10
N GLY A 123 12.19 15.29 10.52
CA GLY A 123 12.40 15.76 11.89
C GLY A 123 12.87 14.68 12.88
N VAL A 124 12.97 13.41 12.49
CA VAL A 124 13.37 12.30 13.35
C VAL A 124 14.87 12.00 13.16
N SER A 125 15.62 11.96 14.28
CA SER A 125 17.04 11.61 14.27
C SER A 125 17.23 10.10 14.07
N MET A 126 18.11 9.74 13.15
CA MET A 126 18.55 8.37 12.92
C MET A 126 19.88 8.12 13.62
N PRO A 127 20.08 6.97 14.29
CA PRO A 127 21.35 6.65 14.96
C PRO A 127 22.55 6.65 14.01
N GLU A 128 23.75 6.94 14.54
CA GLU A 128 24.99 6.81 13.77
C GLU A 128 25.35 5.33 13.56
N ASP A 129 26.22 5.08 12.59
CA ASP A 129 26.84 3.78 12.29
C ASP A 129 25.86 2.65 11.96
N MET A 130 24.64 2.98 11.52
CA MET A 130 23.69 1.98 11.02
C MET A 130 24.06 1.51 9.61
N VAL A 131 23.78 0.24 9.35
CA VAL A 131 23.93 -0.38 8.02
C VAL A 131 22.58 -0.59 7.34
N GLU A 132 22.60 -0.84 6.03
CA GLU A 132 21.39 -1.11 5.26
C GLU A 132 20.60 -2.29 5.84
N ASN A 133 19.28 -2.14 5.88
CA ASN A 133 18.33 -3.13 6.41
C ASN A 133 18.43 -3.40 7.92
N GLN A 134 19.28 -2.68 8.65
CA GLN A 134 19.35 -2.79 10.11
C GLN A 134 18.07 -2.29 10.76
N ARG A 135 17.65 -2.98 11.82
CA ARG A 135 16.51 -2.59 12.64
C ARG A 135 16.80 -1.31 13.41
N PHE A 136 15.86 -0.37 13.44
CA PHE A 136 15.90 0.78 14.33
C PHE A 136 15.72 0.33 15.79
N PRO A 137 16.31 1.05 16.78
CA PRO A 137 16.05 0.79 18.21
C PRO A 137 14.56 0.82 18.58
N SER A 138 13.83 1.74 17.96
CA SER A 138 12.36 1.83 17.95
C SER A 138 11.88 2.24 16.56
N PRO A 139 10.70 1.84 16.12
CA PRO A 139 10.15 2.29 14.84
C PRO A 139 10.06 3.83 14.81
N ILE A 140 10.30 4.42 13.65
CA ILE A 140 10.22 5.86 13.42
C ILE A 140 9.07 6.19 12.46
N ILE A 141 8.36 7.28 12.73
CA ILE A 141 7.32 7.81 11.83
C ILE A 141 7.93 8.93 11.00
N THR A 142 7.80 8.81 9.68
CA THR A 142 8.35 9.73 8.69
C THR A 142 7.26 10.10 7.69
N PRO A 143 6.38 11.06 8.02
CA PRO A 143 5.22 11.37 7.20
C PRO A 143 5.61 11.93 5.83
N THR A 144 4.70 11.78 4.86
CA THR A 144 4.76 12.49 3.58
C THR A 144 3.48 13.29 3.37
N THR A 145 3.58 14.38 2.62
CA THR A 145 2.39 15.06 2.08
C THR A 145 1.66 14.11 1.15
N LYS A 146 0.37 14.36 0.95
CA LYS A 146 -0.43 13.68 -0.06
C LYS A 146 -0.93 14.72 -1.06
N GLU A 147 -0.19 14.83 -2.15
CA GLU A 147 -0.48 15.81 -3.18
C GLU A 147 -1.51 15.28 -4.19
N ASP A 148 -2.45 16.15 -4.58
CA ASP A 148 -3.41 15.83 -5.63
C ASP A 148 -2.71 15.80 -7.02
N VAL A 149 -1.61 16.56 -7.18
CA VAL A 149 -0.79 16.64 -8.39
C VAL A 149 0.68 16.81 -8.00
N GLY A 150 1.56 15.97 -8.55
CA GLY A 150 2.99 16.02 -8.24
C GLY A 150 3.46 14.75 -7.52
N HIS A 151 4.51 14.90 -6.73
CA HIS A 151 5.08 13.84 -5.90
C HIS A 151 4.83 14.14 -4.43
N ASP A 152 4.58 13.10 -3.65
CA ASP A 152 4.52 13.20 -2.20
C ASP A 152 5.92 13.55 -1.65
N GLU A 153 5.98 14.52 -0.73
CA GLU A 153 7.23 15.02 -0.16
C GLU A 153 7.34 14.68 1.33
N ASP A 154 8.56 14.41 1.77
CA ASP A 154 8.86 14.22 3.19
C ASP A 154 8.48 15.50 3.97
N ILE A 155 7.74 15.34 5.06
CA ILE A 155 7.33 16.44 5.92
C ILE A 155 7.53 16.10 7.40
N SER A 156 7.99 17.06 8.19
CA SER A 156 8.13 16.85 9.64
C SER A 156 6.82 17.09 10.38
N ARG A 157 6.70 16.48 11.58
CA ARG A 157 5.61 16.78 12.51
C ARG A 157 5.50 18.29 12.76
N GLU A 158 6.63 18.95 12.99
CA GLU A 158 6.73 20.37 13.27
C GLU A 158 6.16 21.21 12.13
N ASP A 159 6.45 20.84 10.88
CA ASP A 159 5.93 21.54 9.70
C ASP A 159 4.45 21.25 9.46
N ILE A 160 3.99 20.01 9.70
CA ILE A 160 2.56 19.65 9.63
C ILE A 160 1.74 20.56 10.57
N LEU A 161 2.20 20.72 11.82
CA LEU A 161 1.52 21.55 12.80
C LEU A 161 1.67 23.05 12.49
N LYS A 162 2.86 23.48 12.12
CA LYS A 162 3.16 24.88 11.76
C LYS A 162 2.32 25.39 10.59
N TYR A 163 2.11 24.54 9.57
CA TYR A 163 1.30 24.89 8.40
C TYR A 163 -0.19 24.59 8.57
N ASN A 164 -0.60 24.11 9.77
CA ASN A 164 -1.99 23.73 10.08
C ASN A 164 -2.57 22.72 9.08
N ILE A 165 -1.77 21.77 8.60
CA ILE A 165 -2.23 20.72 7.70
C ILE A 165 -3.18 19.79 8.46
N ILE A 166 -2.86 19.49 9.72
CA ILE A 166 -3.68 18.70 10.66
C ILE A 166 -3.60 19.37 12.04
N SER A 167 -4.67 19.28 12.83
CA SER A 167 -4.66 19.74 14.22
C SER A 167 -3.68 18.89 15.06
N GLU A 168 -3.11 19.45 16.12
CA GLU A 168 -2.21 18.71 16.99
C GLU A 168 -2.92 17.52 17.66
N GLU A 169 -4.17 17.69 18.05
CA GLU A 169 -4.99 16.62 18.65
C GLU A 169 -5.17 15.44 17.67
N ASP A 170 -5.55 15.72 16.43
CA ASP A 170 -5.68 14.69 15.39
C ASP A 170 -4.33 14.03 15.10
N TYR A 171 -3.24 14.82 14.97
CA TYR A 171 -1.92 14.28 14.65
C TYR A 171 -1.42 13.31 15.74
N ILE A 172 -1.59 13.65 17.02
CA ILE A 172 -1.25 12.75 18.15
C ILE A 172 -2.02 11.43 18.02
N LYS A 173 -3.31 11.51 17.66
CA LYS A 173 -4.12 10.31 17.44
C LYS A 173 -3.62 9.47 16.26
N LEU A 174 -3.22 10.10 15.16
CA LEU A 174 -2.64 9.39 14.01
C LEU A 174 -1.33 8.68 14.40
N GLU A 175 -0.47 9.30 15.22
CA GLU A 175 0.74 8.67 15.74
C GLU A 175 0.41 7.43 16.59
N GLU A 176 -0.52 7.55 17.55
CA GLU A 176 -0.97 6.44 18.40
C GLU A 176 -1.47 5.26 17.56
N TYR A 177 -2.37 5.51 16.62
CA TYR A 177 -2.89 4.49 15.72
C TYR A 177 -1.81 3.88 14.83
N THR A 178 -0.92 4.71 14.30
CA THR A 178 0.19 4.26 13.44
C THR A 178 1.10 3.27 14.16
N TYR A 179 1.49 3.56 15.41
CA TYR A 179 2.30 2.64 16.22
C TYR A 179 1.54 1.34 16.55
N ALA A 180 0.28 1.44 16.97
CA ALA A 180 -0.52 0.27 17.35
C ALA A 180 -0.79 -0.65 16.14
N LEU A 181 -1.11 -0.09 14.98
CA LEU A 181 -1.28 -0.84 13.73
C LEU A 181 0.01 -1.53 13.30
N PHE A 182 1.15 -0.83 13.40
CA PHE A 182 2.45 -1.39 13.04
C PHE A 182 2.86 -2.52 13.99
N GLU A 183 2.62 -2.38 15.27
CA GLU A 183 2.88 -3.43 16.26
C GLU A 183 2.05 -4.69 15.97
N ARG A 184 0.72 -4.53 15.74
CA ARG A 184 -0.17 -5.63 15.37
C ARG A 184 0.29 -6.29 14.07
N GLY A 185 0.59 -5.52 13.02
CA GLY A 185 1.09 -6.04 11.75
C GLY A 185 2.44 -6.75 11.88
N THR A 186 3.35 -6.23 12.71
CA THR A 186 4.65 -6.86 13.01
C THR A 186 4.47 -8.21 13.70
N GLN A 187 3.56 -8.30 14.68
CA GLN A 187 3.25 -9.55 15.34
C GLN A 187 2.67 -10.59 14.37
N MET A 188 1.67 -10.18 13.57
CA MET A 188 1.04 -11.07 12.58
C MET A 188 2.04 -11.56 11.53
N ALA A 189 2.91 -10.67 11.04
CA ALA A 189 3.98 -11.04 10.09
C ALA A 189 4.97 -12.05 10.71
N LYS A 190 5.39 -11.81 11.95
CA LYS A 190 6.32 -12.70 12.68
C LYS A 190 5.77 -14.11 12.85
N GLU A 191 4.48 -14.26 13.12
CA GLU A 191 3.80 -15.56 13.21
C GLU A 191 3.83 -16.35 11.89
N LYS A 192 4.03 -15.65 10.78
CA LYS A 192 4.16 -16.22 9.43
C LYS A 192 5.62 -16.33 8.95
N GLY A 193 6.60 -16.12 9.84
CA GLY A 193 8.02 -16.15 9.47
C GLY A 193 8.47 -14.94 8.64
N LEU A 194 7.73 -13.83 8.72
CA LEU A 194 8.02 -12.59 8.03
C LEU A 194 8.35 -11.47 9.01
N ILE A 195 9.00 -10.44 8.48
CA ILE A 195 9.29 -9.16 9.15
C ILE A 195 8.53 -8.08 8.39
N LEU A 196 7.60 -7.38 9.05
CA LEU A 196 7.05 -6.13 8.53
C LEU A 196 8.10 -5.03 8.71
N VAL A 197 8.65 -4.57 7.62
CA VAL A 197 9.82 -3.67 7.59
C VAL A 197 9.43 -2.21 7.71
N ASP A 198 8.55 -1.80 6.84
CA ASP A 198 7.93 -0.48 6.78
C ASP A 198 6.54 -0.58 6.14
N THR A 199 5.72 0.40 6.40
CA THR A 199 4.39 0.53 5.81
C THR A 199 3.93 1.97 5.85
N LYS A 200 2.91 2.29 5.07
CA LYS A 200 2.19 3.55 5.14
C LYS A 200 0.72 3.32 5.49
N TYR A 201 0.16 4.24 6.26
CA TYR A 201 -1.26 4.30 6.58
C TYR A 201 -1.84 5.62 6.13
N GLU A 202 -3.08 5.55 5.67
CA GLU A 202 -3.87 6.72 5.34
C GLU A 202 -5.09 6.79 6.26
N PHE A 203 -5.38 7.97 6.75
CA PHE A 203 -6.52 8.22 7.62
C PHE A 203 -7.39 9.32 7.07
N GLY A 204 -8.64 9.32 7.49
CA GLY A 204 -9.61 10.36 7.17
C GLY A 204 -10.61 10.51 8.30
N LYS A 205 -11.48 11.50 8.19
CA LYS A 205 -12.63 11.65 9.09
C LYS A 205 -13.90 11.17 8.39
N ASP A 206 -14.66 10.33 9.06
CA ASP A 206 -15.99 9.95 8.61
C ASP A 206 -16.97 11.12 8.75
N LYS A 207 -18.21 10.95 8.35
CA LYS A 207 -19.25 11.98 8.43
C LYS A 207 -19.57 12.48 9.85
N ASN A 208 -19.15 11.75 10.87
CA ASN A 208 -19.31 12.12 12.28
C ASN A 208 -18.06 12.80 12.85
N GLY A 209 -17.00 12.94 12.05
CA GLY A 209 -15.72 13.49 12.47
C GLY A 209 -14.80 12.46 13.14
N GLU A 210 -15.17 11.15 13.12
CA GLU A 210 -14.36 10.09 13.71
C GLU A 210 -13.17 9.74 12.82
N ILE A 211 -11.97 9.69 13.40
CA ILE A 211 -10.76 9.28 12.68
C ILE A 211 -10.90 7.82 12.28
N THR A 212 -10.76 7.57 11.00
CA THR A 212 -11.00 6.28 10.35
C THR A 212 -9.79 5.93 9.50
N LEU A 213 -9.31 4.69 9.61
CA LEU A 213 -8.31 4.14 8.70
C LEU A 213 -8.95 3.94 7.33
N ILE A 214 -8.33 4.48 6.29
CA ILE A 214 -8.83 4.42 4.92
C ILE A 214 -7.82 3.74 4.00
N ASP A 215 -8.23 3.51 2.76
CA ASP A 215 -7.44 2.88 1.70
C ASP A 215 -7.04 1.44 2.02
N GLU A 216 -5.78 1.11 2.00
CA GLU A 216 -5.25 -0.24 2.21
C GLU A 216 -4.35 -0.32 3.45
N ILE A 217 -4.16 -1.53 3.94
CA ILE A 217 -3.27 -1.80 5.07
C ILE A 217 -2.47 -3.07 4.82
N HIS A 218 -1.16 -3.02 5.09
CA HIS A 218 -0.23 -4.16 5.10
C HIS A 218 -0.16 -4.96 3.78
N THR A 219 -0.57 -4.37 2.66
CA THR A 219 -0.44 -5.00 1.35
C THR A 219 0.98 -4.88 0.80
N PRO A 220 1.37 -5.68 -0.19
CA PRO A 220 2.69 -5.54 -0.83
C PRO A 220 2.91 -4.21 -1.55
N ASP A 221 1.86 -3.45 -1.83
CA ASP A 221 1.96 -2.13 -2.44
C ASP A 221 2.21 -1.02 -1.43
N SER A 222 1.66 -1.16 -0.20
CA SER A 222 1.84 -0.20 0.90
C SER A 222 2.95 -0.59 1.87
N SER A 223 3.42 -1.84 1.85
CA SER A 223 4.33 -2.40 2.86
C SER A 223 5.48 -3.16 2.24
N ARG A 224 6.56 -3.27 2.99
CA ARG A 224 7.70 -4.12 2.66
C ARG A 224 7.82 -5.23 3.70
N TYR A 225 8.09 -6.45 3.22
CA TYR A 225 8.34 -7.59 4.08
C TYR A 225 9.69 -8.22 3.75
N PHE A 226 10.42 -8.63 4.81
CA PHE A 226 11.56 -9.54 4.68
C PHE A 226 11.18 -10.91 5.21
N TYR A 227 11.84 -11.95 4.72
CA TYR A 227 11.81 -13.25 5.39
C TYR A 227 12.58 -13.16 6.71
N LEU A 228 11.99 -13.70 7.77
CA LEU A 228 12.63 -13.75 9.09
C LEU A 228 13.86 -14.65 9.07
N ASP A 229 13.75 -15.78 8.37
CA ASP A 229 14.85 -16.73 8.21
C ASP A 229 16.01 -16.12 7.43
N GLY A 230 17.20 -16.15 8.05
CA GLY A 230 18.43 -15.62 7.49
C GLY A 230 18.54 -14.08 7.49
N TYR A 231 17.61 -13.36 8.11
CA TYR A 231 17.64 -11.90 8.16
C TYR A 231 18.92 -11.38 8.85
N GLU A 232 19.22 -11.86 10.08
CA GLU A 232 20.37 -11.38 10.86
C GLU A 232 21.70 -11.69 10.17
N ASP A 233 21.85 -12.88 9.60
CA ASP A 233 23.06 -13.27 8.86
C ASP A 233 23.28 -12.38 7.64
N ARG A 234 22.21 -12.00 6.95
CA ARG A 234 22.29 -11.09 5.79
C ARG A 234 22.65 -9.67 6.18
N VAL A 235 22.13 -9.15 7.29
CA VAL A 235 22.51 -7.85 7.81
C VAL A 235 23.98 -7.88 8.24
N ALA A 236 24.41 -8.87 9.02
CA ALA A 236 25.79 -8.97 9.50
C ALA A 236 26.83 -9.08 8.38
N ASN A 237 26.45 -9.66 7.23
CA ASN A 237 27.35 -9.83 6.07
C ASN A 237 27.08 -8.82 4.95
N ASN A 238 26.26 -7.79 5.18
CA ASN A 238 25.91 -6.76 4.18
C ASN A 238 25.32 -7.35 2.88
N LEU A 239 24.53 -8.40 3.00
CA LEU A 239 23.87 -9.07 1.88
C LEU A 239 22.46 -8.51 1.65
N PRO A 240 21.97 -8.50 0.39
CA PRO A 240 20.59 -8.13 0.09
C PRO A 240 19.59 -9.01 0.85
N GLN A 241 18.54 -8.44 1.39
CA GLN A 241 17.48 -9.20 2.07
C GLN A 241 16.63 -9.99 1.07
N LYS A 242 16.18 -11.18 1.47
CA LYS A 242 15.05 -11.83 0.79
C LYS A 242 13.80 -11.04 1.13
N GLN A 243 13.12 -10.51 0.13
CA GLN A 243 11.98 -9.62 0.36
C GLN A 243 10.79 -9.99 -0.50
N LEU A 244 9.62 -9.71 0.05
CA LEU A 244 8.31 -9.78 -0.59
C LEU A 244 7.73 -8.37 -0.63
N SER A 245 7.80 -7.73 -1.78
CA SER A 245 7.26 -6.40 -2.03
C SER A 245 7.38 -6.15 -3.52
N LYS A 246 6.87 -5.06 -4.02
CA LYS A 246 7.07 -4.71 -5.43
C LYS A 246 8.49 -4.19 -5.77
N GLU A 247 9.43 -4.28 -4.81
CA GLU A 247 10.82 -3.87 -5.03
C GLU A 247 11.49 -4.70 -6.14
N PHE A 248 11.12 -5.99 -6.29
CA PHE A 248 11.64 -6.81 -7.38
C PHE A 248 11.23 -6.28 -8.77
N VAL A 249 10.04 -5.68 -8.89
CA VAL A 249 9.64 -5.02 -10.15
C VAL A 249 10.47 -3.76 -10.39
N ARG A 250 10.72 -2.98 -9.33
CA ARG A 250 11.60 -1.80 -9.44
C ARG A 250 13.01 -2.20 -9.84
N GLN A 251 13.55 -3.25 -9.25
CA GLN A 251 14.89 -3.74 -9.58
C GLN A 251 14.97 -4.19 -11.05
N TRP A 252 13.98 -4.97 -11.49
CA TRP A 252 13.90 -5.37 -12.90
C TRP A 252 13.82 -4.16 -13.84
N LEU A 253 13.02 -3.15 -13.52
CA LEU A 253 12.95 -1.91 -14.29
C LEU A 253 14.31 -1.20 -14.38
N ILE A 254 15.03 -1.11 -13.23
CA ILE A 254 16.37 -0.50 -13.18
C ILE A 254 17.36 -1.26 -14.08
N GLU A 255 17.37 -2.58 -14.00
CA GLU A 255 18.23 -3.46 -14.80
C GLU A 255 17.93 -3.35 -16.31
N ASN A 256 16.69 -3.01 -16.65
CA ASN A 256 16.24 -2.73 -18.02
C ASN A 256 16.28 -1.23 -18.40
N GLY A 257 16.98 -0.41 -17.61
CA GLY A 257 17.26 1.00 -17.94
C GLY A 257 16.16 1.99 -17.63
N PHE A 258 15.15 1.62 -16.81
CA PHE A 258 14.05 2.50 -16.44
C PHE A 258 14.04 2.82 -14.95
N GLN A 259 13.99 4.11 -14.61
CA GLN A 259 13.92 4.64 -13.25
C GLN A 259 12.91 5.80 -13.13
N GLY A 260 12.02 5.95 -14.11
CA GLY A 260 11.04 7.05 -14.12
C GLY A 260 11.62 8.42 -14.49
N LYS A 261 12.84 8.49 -15.04
CA LYS A 261 13.49 9.76 -15.41
C LYS A 261 13.08 10.18 -16.82
N ASP A 262 13.14 11.49 -17.07
CA ASP A 262 12.87 12.04 -18.40
C ASP A 262 13.75 11.40 -19.49
N GLY A 263 13.13 11.09 -20.63
CA GLY A 263 13.79 10.47 -21.77
C GLY A 263 14.00 8.95 -21.67
N GLN A 264 13.59 8.30 -20.58
CA GLN A 264 13.60 6.84 -20.48
C GLN A 264 12.30 6.25 -21.03
N SER A 265 12.41 5.07 -21.66
CA SER A 265 11.25 4.30 -22.12
C SER A 265 10.99 3.14 -21.18
N ILE A 266 9.72 2.86 -20.88
CA ILE A 266 9.33 1.69 -20.10
C ILE A 266 9.70 0.45 -20.92
N PRO A 267 10.42 -0.54 -20.33
CA PRO A 267 10.73 -1.79 -21.04
C PRO A 267 9.46 -2.59 -21.31
N ASP A 268 9.49 -3.38 -22.38
CA ASP A 268 8.39 -4.27 -22.74
C ASP A 268 8.25 -5.39 -21.71
N MET A 269 7.05 -5.53 -21.16
CA MET A 269 6.73 -6.53 -20.15
C MET A 269 6.12 -7.75 -20.84
N SER A 270 6.90 -8.80 -21.01
CA SER A 270 6.38 -10.04 -21.59
C SER A 270 5.29 -10.67 -20.73
N GLU A 271 4.41 -11.45 -21.36
CA GLU A 271 3.38 -12.21 -20.65
C GLU A 271 3.98 -13.14 -19.59
N GLU A 272 5.12 -13.77 -19.92
CA GLU A 272 5.86 -14.63 -18.98
C GLU A 272 6.31 -13.85 -17.73
N TYR A 273 6.87 -12.65 -17.92
CA TYR A 273 7.26 -11.79 -16.80
C TYR A 273 6.05 -11.33 -15.97
N CYS A 274 4.95 -10.94 -16.58
CA CYS A 274 3.73 -10.57 -15.88
C CYS A 274 3.18 -11.73 -15.02
N ASN A 275 3.25 -12.96 -15.55
CA ASN A 275 2.86 -14.16 -14.81
C ASN A 275 3.82 -14.45 -13.64
N GLU A 276 5.14 -14.28 -13.82
CA GLU A 276 6.11 -14.40 -12.71
C GLU A 276 5.79 -13.40 -11.59
N VAL A 277 5.52 -12.15 -11.96
CA VAL A 277 5.12 -11.11 -11.00
C VAL A 277 3.84 -11.53 -10.28
N SER A 278 2.84 -12.03 -11.00
CA SER A 278 1.58 -12.50 -10.43
C SER A 278 1.78 -13.62 -9.41
N GLU A 279 2.58 -14.63 -9.72
CA GLU A 279 2.86 -15.74 -8.79
C GLU A 279 3.56 -15.25 -7.51
N ARG A 280 4.42 -14.24 -7.59
CA ARG A 280 5.03 -13.63 -6.39
C ARG A 280 4.02 -12.88 -5.53
N TYR A 281 3.04 -12.19 -6.13
CA TYR A 281 1.93 -11.59 -5.36
C TYR A 281 1.06 -12.64 -4.69
N ILE A 282 0.79 -13.76 -5.38
CA ILE A 282 0.03 -14.90 -4.82
C ILE A 282 0.81 -15.56 -3.68
N GLU A 283 2.11 -15.83 -3.87
CA GLU A 283 2.98 -16.36 -2.81
C GLU A 283 2.92 -15.47 -1.55
N LEU A 284 3.01 -14.16 -1.75
CA LEU A 284 2.91 -13.22 -0.65
C LEU A 284 1.55 -13.28 0.06
N PHE A 285 0.45 -13.36 -0.72
CA PHE A 285 -0.88 -13.55 -0.15
C PHE A 285 -0.92 -14.79 0.76
N GLU A 286 -0.48 -15.93 0.24
CA GLU A 286 -0.50 -17.21 0.98
C GLU A 286 0.38 -17.16 2.23
N LEU A 287 1.53 -16.51 2.16
CA LEU A 287 2.43 -16.36 3.31
C LEU A 287 1.84 -15.41 4.37
N ILE A 288 1.37 -14.24 3.98
CA ILE A 288 0.86 -13.23 4.93
C ILE A 288 -0.44 -13.70 5.56
N THR A 289 -1.36 -14.23 4.75
CA THR A 289 -2.69 -14.59 5.24
C THR A 289 -2.72 -15.97 5.88
N GLY A 290 -1.87 -16.88 5.41
CA GLY A 290 -1.92 -18.32 5.74
C GLY A 290 -3.03 -19.07 5.01
N ASP A 291 -3.77 -18.40 4.12
CA ASP A 291 -4.83 -18.99 3.33
C ASP A 291 -4.32 -19.35 1.93
N LYS A 292 -4.92 -20.35 1.30
CA LYS A 292 -4.65 -20.64 -0.11
C LYS A 292 -5.34 -19.62 -1.01
N PHE A 293 -4.61 -19.07 -1.98
CA PHE A 293 -5.18 -18.15 -2.94
C PHE A 293 -6.08 -18.89 -3.94
N VAL A 294 -7.33 -18.45 -4.06
CA VAL A 294 -8.30 -18.98 -5.02
C VAL A 294 -8.33 -18.02 -6.21
N LYS A 295 -7.83 -18.48 -7.36
CA LYS A 295 -7.89 -17.71 -8.61
C LYS A 295 -9.32 -17.69 -9.10
N GLU A 296 -9.96 -16.53 -9.09
CA GLU A 296 -11.28 -16.35 -9.68
C GLU A 296 -11.24 -16.41 -11.20
N ASP A 297 -12.40 -16.70 -11.81
CA ASP A 297 -12.51 -16.67 -13.27
C ASP A 297 -12.28 -15.25 -13.81
N VAL A 298 -11.28 -15.13 -14.67
CA VAL A 298 -10.90 -13.87 -15.33
C VAL A 298 -11.28 -13.81 -16.80
N SER A 299 -12.01 -14.82 -17.31
CA SER A 299 -12.44 -14.85 -18.72
C SER A 299 -13.34 -13.67 -19.09
N ASP A 300 -14.14 -13.20 -18.13
CA ASP A 300 -14.99 -12.01 -18.25
C ASP A 300 -14.98 -11.18 -16.94
N VAL A 301 -13.79 -10.85 -16.49
CA VAL A 301 -13.57 -10.23 -15.17
C VAL A 301 -14.31 -8.90 -15.00
N ILE A 302 -14.44 -8.09 -16.04
CA ILE A 302 -15.11 -6.78 -15.97
C ILE A 302 -16.60 -6.95 -15.69
N ASN A 303 -17.29 -7.82 -16.42
CA ASN A 303 -18.72 -8.10 -16.18
C ASN A 303 -18.95 -8.80 -14.84
N ARG A 304 -18.06 -9.71 -14.41
CA ARG A 304 -18.18 -10.32 -13.08
C ARG A 304 -18.16 -9.25 -11.98
N VAL A 305 -17.16 -8.37 -12.02
CA VAL A 305 -16.99 -7.30 -11.03
C VAL A 305 -18.18 -6.34 -11.06
N GLU A 306 -18.62 -5.90 -12.24
CA GLU A 306 -19.77 -5.01 -12.37
C GLU A 306 -21.05 -5.65 -11.79
N ASN A 307 -21.33 -6.91 -12.13
CA ASN A 307 -22.51 -7.62 -11.63
C ASN A 307 -22.48 -7.78 -10.11
N ASN A 308 -21.34 -8.14 -9.52
CA ASN A 308 -21.20 -8.29 -8.08
C ASN A 308 -21.42 -6.95 -7.34
N ILE A 309 -20.93 -5.84 -7.90
CA ILE A 309 -21.20 -4.49 -7.37
C ILE A 309 -22.69 -4.14 -7.52
N MET A 310 -23.29 -4.39 -8.69
CA MET A 310 -24.69 -4.09 -8.96
C MET A 310 -25.63 -4.88 -8.04
N ASP A 311 -25.32 -6.14 -7.75
CA ASP A 311 -26.09 -6.97 -6.83
C ASP A 311 -26.01 -6.48 -5.39
N TYR A 312 -24.84 -5.99 -4.97
CA TYR A 312 -24.65 -5.37 -3.66
C TYR A 312 -25.42 -4.04 -3.49
N LEU A 313 -25.52 -3.25 -4.57
CA LEU A 313 -26.15 -1.92 -4.53
C LEU A 313 -27.69 -1.93 -4.70
N LYS A 314 -28.30 -3.09 -4.94
CA LYS A 314 -29.77 -3.26 -4.99
C LYS A 314 -30.39 -3.17 -3.59
#